data_6cb62a67bbf2b65ba50a9964b440c7f8
#
_entry.id   6cb62a67bbf2b65ba50a9964b440c7f8
#
_cell.length_a   1.000
_cell.length_b   1.000
_cell.length_c   1.000
_cell.angle_alpha   90.00
_cell.angle_beta   90.00
_cell.angle_gamma   90.00
#
_symmetry.space_group_name_H-M   'P 1'
#
loop_
_entity.id
_entity.type
_entity.pdbx_description
1 polymer ?
#
loop_
_entity_poly.entity_id
_entity_poly.type
_entity_poly.pdbx_seq_one_letter_code
_entity_poly.pdbx_strand_id
1 'polypeptide(L)'
;RIFSDMESQIESVKALDAYRLRQVKHIPELNSDGMILEHKKTGANIFLMSNEDNNKVFCIGFRTPPSDSTGVPHIIEHTVLCGSDKFPVKDPFVELVKGSLNTFLNAMTYPDKTVYPIASCNDTDFQNLMDVYMDAVFHPNIGKEKKIFMQEGWHYELEEPEGEITYNGVVYNEMKGVFSSPESVLDSYIHTAMFPDTCYGVESGGDPEDIVKLTY
;
A
#
# COMPACT_ATOMS: atom_id res chain seq x y z
N ARG A 1 -7.48 12.02 -34.31
CA ARG A 1 -6.19 11.83 -33.56
C ARG A 1 -6.35 10.83 -32.41
N ILE A 2 -7.46 10.84 -31.64
CA ILE A 2 -7.67 9.95 -30.47
C ILE A 2 -7.67 8.47 -30.86
N PHE A 3 -8.32 8.07 -31.96
CA PHE A 3 -8.34 6.68 -32.41
C PHE A 3 -6.99 6.13 -32.88
N SER A 4 -6.15 6.95 -33.49
CA SER A 4 -4.81 6.53 -33.93
C SER A 4 -3.86 6.27 -32.75
N ASP A 5 -4.06 6.95 -31.64
CA ASP A 5 -3.27 6.76 -30.41
C ASP A 5 -3.66 5.46 -29.69
N MET A 6 -4.96 5.15 -29.61
CA MET A 6 -5.44 3.91 -28.96
C MET A 6 -5.00 2.65 -29.71
N GLU A 7 -5.10 2.62 -31.04
CA GLU A 7 -4.60 1.49 -31.85
C GLU A 7 -3.10 1.28 -31.65
N SER A 8 -2.31 2.34 -31.63
CA SER A 8 -0.87 2.28 -31.35
C SER A 8 -0.57 1.75 -29.95
N GLN A 9 -1.32 2.18 -28.95
CA GLN A 9 -1.19 1.69 -27.56
C GLN A 9 -1.56 0.21 -27.44
N ILE A 10 -2.65 -0.23 -28.08
CA ILE A 10 -3.07 -1.63 -28.13
C ILE A 10 -2.00 -2.51 -28.77
N GLU A 11 -1.42 -2.09 -29.89
CA GLU A 11 -0.34 -2.85 -30.55
C GLU A 11 0.92 -2.90 -29.68
N SER A 12 1.29 -1.79 -29.03
CA SER A 12 2.41 -1.76 -28.10
C SER A 12 2.20 -2.74 -26.91
N VAL A 13 0.98 -2.79 -26.36
CA VAL A 13 0.63 -3.72 -25.28
C VAL A 13 0.65 -5.17 -25.74
N LYS A 14 0.14 -5.47 -26.95
CA LYS A 14 0.17 -6.81 -27.54
C LYS A 14 1.59 -7.31 -27.82
N ALA A 15 2.53 -6.41 -28.05
CA ALA A 15 3.95 -6.74 -28.25
C ALA A 15 4.67 -7.15 -26.95
N LEU A 16 4.06 -6.97 -25.77
CA LEU A 16 4.62 -7.37 -24.48
C LEU A 16 4.43 -8.86 -24.23
N ASP A 17 5.43 -9.67 -24.49
CA ASP A 17 5.36 -11.13 -24.36
C ASP A 17 4.96 -11.64 -22.96
N ALA A 18 5.28 -10.89 -21.91
CA ALA A 18 4.96 -11.25 -20.53
C ALA A 18 3.48 -11.11 -20.20
N TYR A 19 2.70 -10.41 -21.03
CA TYR A 19 1.32 -10.06 -20.73
C TYR A 19 0.36 -10.61 -21.78
N ARG A 20 -0.91 -10.74 -21.39
CA ARG A 20 -2.04 -11.08 -22.26
C ARG A 20 -3.08 -9.98 -22.13
N LEU A 21 -3.43 -9.33 -23.24
CA LEU A 21 -4.54 -8.40 -23.29
C LEU A 21 -5.85 -9.17 -23.16
N ARG A 22 -6.63 -8.89 -22.12
CA ARG A 22 -7.90 -9.55 -21.79
C ARG A 22 -9.10 -8.79 -22.32
N GLN A 23 -9.08 -7.47 -22.17
CA GLN A 23 -10.19 -6.61 -22.51
C GLN A 23 -9.70 -5.21 -22.90
N VAL A 24 -10.42 -4.61 -23.85
CA VAL A 24 -10.32 -3.18 -24.18
C VAL A 24 -11.74 -2.63 -24.16
N LYS A 25 -11.93 -1.47 -23.51
CA LYS A 25 -13.23 -0.82 -23.42
C LYS A 25 -13.07 0.70 -23.38
N HIS A 26 -13.83 1.40 -24.23
CA HIS A 26 -14.03 2.83 -24.05
C HIS A 26 -15.01 3.10 -22.89
N ILE A 27 -14.70 4.06 -22.03
CA ILE A 27 -15.46 4.47 -20.86
C ILE A 27 -15.95 5.91 -21.09
N PRO A 28 -17.14 6.10 -21.68
CA PRO A 28 -17.59 7.43 -22.09
C PRO A 28 -17.74 8.41 -20.93
N GLU A 29 -18.12 7.91 -19.76
CA GLU A 29 -18.32 8.70 -18.54
C GLU A 29 -17.04 9.40 -18.07
N LEU A 30 -15.88 8.82 -18.39
CA LEU A 30 -14.56 9.33 -18.03
C LEU A 30 -13.80 9.84 -19.25
N ASN A 31 -14.39 9.80 -20.45
CA ASN A 31 -13.69 10.07 -21.70
C ASN A 31 -12.33 9.36 -21.78
N SER A 32 -12.29 8.09 -21.41
CA SER A 32 -11.07 7.31 -21.22
C SER A 32 -11.16 5.95 -21.90
N ASP A 33 -10.02 5.41 -22.30
CA ASP A 33 -9.88 4.06 -22.81
C ASP A 33 -9.22 3.15 -21.77
N GLY A 34 -9.91 2.07 -21.40
CA GLY A 34 -9.46 1.09 -20.43
C GLY A 34 -8.98 -0.20 -21.10
N MET A 35 -7.85 -0.72 -20.60
CA MET A 35 -7.32 -2.03 -21.02
C MET A 35 -7.04 -2.88 -19.78
N ILE A 36 -7.45 -4.16 -19.82
CA ILE A 36 -7.13 -5.14 -18.78
C ILE A 36 -6.13 -6.13 -19.34
N LEU A 37 -4.99 -6.25 -18.68
CA LEU A 37 -3.95 -7.22 -18.97
C LEU A 37 -3.81 -8.22 -17.84
N GLU A 38 -3.33 -9.41 -18.18
CA GLU A 38 -2.94 -10.44 -17.23
C GLU A 38 -1.45 -10.77 -17.43
N HIS A 39 -0.69 -10.73 -16.37
CA HIS A 39 0.69 -11.20 -16.38
C HIS A 39 0.71 -12.73 -16.48
N LYS A 40 1.25 -13.29 -17.56
CA LYS A 40 1.15 -14.72 -17.91
C LYS A 40 1.73 -15.66 -16.84
N LYS A 41 2.79 -15.23 -16.16
CA LYS A 41 3.50 -16.06 -15.18
C LYS A 41 2.80 -16.10 -13.80
N THR A 42 2.23 -14.98 -13.36
CA THR A 42 1.69 -14.85 -11.99
C THR A 42 0.17 -14.76 -11.94
N GLY A 43 -0.51 -14.49 -13.08
CA GLY A 43 -1.94 -14.21 -13.12
C GLY A 43 -2.32 -12.83 -12.59
N ALA A 44 -1.35 -11.98 -12.25
CA ALA A 44 -1.63 -10.62 -11.79
C ALA A 44 -2.36 -9.82 -12.87
N ASN A 45 -3.39 -9.07 -12.48
CA ASN A 45 -4.12 -8.19 -13.38
C ASN A 45 -3.54 -6.80 -13.36
N ILE A 46 -3.44 -6.19 -14.53
CA ILE A 46 -3.06 -4.80 -14.70
C ILE A 46 -4.19 -4.07 -15.42
N PHE A 47 -4.63 -2.97 -14.86
CA PHE A 47 -5.54 -2.05 -15.49
C PHE A 47 -4.78 -0.83 -16.00
N LEU A 48 -4.83 -0.58 -17.28
CA LEU A 48 -4.31 0.63 -17.92
C LEU A 48 -5.49 1.50 -18.33
N MET A 49 -5.43 2.78 -17.98
CA MET A 49 -6.40 3.78 -18.40
C MET A 49 -5.68 4.91 -19.13
N SER A 50 -6.13 5.23 -20.32
CA SER A 50 -5.60 6.31 -21.16
C SER A 50 -6.65 7.38 -21.37
N ASN A 51 -6.26 8.64 -21.12
CA ASN A 51 -7.08 9.83 -21.32
C ASN A 51 -6.19 11.07 -21.57
N GLU A 52 -6.80 12.25 -21.57
CA GLU A 52 -6.11 13.53 -21.80
C GLU A 52 -5.62 14.19 -20.50
N ASP A 53 -5.86 13.59 -19.33
CA ASP A 53 -5.36 14.10 -18.05
C ASP A 53 -3.82 13.98 -17.99
N ASN A 54 -3.16 15.05 -17.61
CA ASN A 54 -1.70 15.06 -17.48
C ASN A 54 -1.23 14.53 -16.12
N ASN A 55 -2.14 14.33 -15.15
CA ASN A 55 -1.82 13.74 -13.86
C ASN A 55 -1.79 12.20 -13.96
N LYS A 56 -0.61 11.65 -14.05
CA LYS A 56 -0.40 10.20 -14.15
C LYS A 56 -0.53 9.56 -12.80
N VAL A 57 -1.24 8.44 -12.76
CA VAL A 57 -1.47 7.67 -11.53
C VAL A 57 -0.91 6.25 -11.72
N PHE A 58 -0.17 5.79 -10.73
CA PHE A 58 0.20 4.39 -10.57
C PHE A 58 -0.30 3.91 -9.21
N CYS A 59 -0.83 2.71 -9.16
CA CYS A 59 -1.23 2.07 -7.91
C CYS A 59 -0.91 0.58 -7.99
N ILE A 60 -0.12 0.08 -7.04
CA ILE A 60 0.04 -1.35 -6.86
C ILE A 60 -0.75 -1.79 -5.63
N GLY A 61 -1.50 -2.89 -5.78
CA GLY A 61 -2.36 -3.41 -4.72
C GLY A 61 -2.16 -4.92 -4.52
N PHE A 62 -2.26 -5.32 -3.27
CA PHE A 62 -2.18 -6.72 -2.83
C PHE A 62 -3.44 -7.09 -2.07
N ARG A 63 -3.91 -8.32 -2.24
CA ARG A 63 -4.93 -8.88 -1.37
C ARG A 63 -4.26 -9.29 -0.06
N THR A 64 -4.67 -8.65 1.03
CA THR A 64 -4.09 -8.83 2.37
C THR A 64 -5.19 -9.04 3.42
N PRO A 65 -6.12 -10.03 3.22
CA PRO A 65 -7.16 -10.29 4.20
C PRO A 65 -6.53 -10.80 5.50
N PRO A 66 -6.70 -10.10 6.64
CA PRO A 66 -6.19 -10.54 7.93
C PRO A 66 -6.98 -11.73 8.45
N SER A 67 -6.33 -12.58 9.25
CA SER A 67 -6.94 -13.68 9.98
C SER A 67 -7.27 -13.34 11.44
N ASP A 68 -6.71 -12.25 11.93
CA ASP A 68 -6.82 -11.78 13.31
C ASP A 68 -6.58 -10.27 13.40
N SER A 69 -6.75 -9.70 14.58
CA SER A 69 -6.61 -8.26 14.83
C SER A 69 -5.19 -7.82 15.23
N THR A 70 -4.16 -8.58 14.86
CA THR A 70 -2.75 -8.22 15.17
C THR A 70 -2.20 -7.09 14.29
N GLY A 71 -2.91 -6.69 13.23
CA GLY A 71 -2.52 -5.58 12.35
C GLY A 71 -1.35 -5.88 11.42
N VAL A 72 -1.05 -7.16 11.15
CA VAL A 72 0.06 -7.54 10.24
C VAL A 72 0.00 -6.81 8.90
N PRO A 73 -1.16 -6.70 8.20
CA PRO A 73 -1.22 -5.96 6.92
C PRO A 73 -0.82 -4.49 7.06
N HIS A 74 -1.22 -3.82 8.14
CA HIS A 74 -0.91 -2.42 8.42
C HIS A 74 0.57 -2.22 8.75
N ILE A 75 1.12 -3.08 9.62
CA ILE A 75 2.55 -3.05 9.96
C ILE A 75 3.41 -3.31 8.70
N ILE A 76 3.02 -4.24 7.84
CA ILE A 76 3.72 -4.49 6.58
C ILE A 76 3.60 -3.29 5.63
N GLU A 77 2.45 -2.63 5.57
CA GLU A 77 2.28 -1.40 4.80
C GLU A 77 3.34 -0.36 5.17
N HIS A 78 3.50 -0.06 6.47
CA HIS A 78 4.51 0.87 6.96
C HIS A 78 5.94 0.37 6.68
N THR A 79 6.22 -0.88 7.03
CA THR A 79 7.59 -1.43 7.01
C THR A 79 8.18 -1.58 5.61
N VAL A 80 7.37 -1.82 4.57
CA VAL A 80 7.89 -1.91 3.19
C VAL A 80 8.39 -0.55 2.68
N LEU A 81 7.89 0.56 3.23
CA LEU A 81 8.32 1.91 2.88
C LEU A 81 9.55 2.39 3.67
N CYS A 82 10.09 1.54 4.57
CA CYS A 82 11.26 1.87 5.41
C CYS A 82 12.60 1.46 4.79
N GLY A 83 12.67 1.39 3.46
CA GLY A 83 13.89 1.05 2.70
C GLY A 83 13.78 -0.28 1.97
N SER A 84 14.51 -0.38 0.87
CA SER A 84 14.49 -1.50 -0.04
C SER A 84 15.89 -1.80 -0.59
N ASP A 85 16.03 -2.83 -1.40
CA ASP A 85 17.33 -3.26 -1.93
C ASP A 85 18.01 -2.15 -2.76
N LYS A 86 17.26 -1.48 -3.61
CA LYS A 86 17.74 -0.43 -4.49
C LYS A 86 17.82 0.93 -3.80
N PHE A 87 16.94 1.15 -2.81
CA PHE A 87 16.84 2.38 -2.05
C PHE A 87 16.99 2.12 -0.54
N PRO A 88 18.22 1.82 -0.05
CA PRO A 88 18.46 1.38 1.32
C PRO A 88 18.52 2.55 2.33
N VAL A 89 17.86 3.66 2.04
CA VAL A 89 17.74 4.80 2.96
C VAL A 89 16.71 4.51 4.04
N LYS A 90 16.88 5.12 5.22
CA LYS A 90 16.04 4.82 6.39
C LYS A 90 14.55 5.11 6.16
N ASP A 91 14.23 6.14 5.39
CA ASP A 91 12.87 6.59 5.17
C ASP A 91 12.74 7.22 3.77
N PRO A 92 12.75 6.39 2.71
CA PRO A 92 12.62 6.88 1.34
C PRO A 92 11.28 7.59 1.10
N PHE A 93 10.21 7.20 1.82
CA PHE A 93 8.90 7.82 1.71
C PHE A 93 8.92 9.30 2.11
N VAL A 94 9.50 9.63 3.27
CA VAL A 94 9.62 11.02 3.73
C VAL A 94 10.48 11.86 2.78
N GLU A 95 11.55 11.29 2.25
CA GLU A 95 12.39 11.97 1.27
C GLU A 95 11.62 12.26 -0.04
N LEU A 96 10.78 11.32 -0.50
CA LEU A 96 9.92 11.51 -1.67
C LEU A 96 8.84 12.58 -1.41
N VAL A 97 8.18 12.56 -0.26
CA VAL A 97 7.19 13.58 0.10
C VAL A 97 7.78 14.99 0.06
N LYS A 98 9.03 15.15 0.47
CA LYS A 98 9.72 16.45 0.52
C LYS A 98 10.35 16.85 -0.80
N GLY A 99 10.84 15.89 -1.57
CA GLY A 99 11.74 16.15 -2.70
C GLY A 99 11.14 15.92 -4.09
N SER A 100 10.00 15.22 -4.21
CA SER A 100 9.37 14.95 -5.50
C SER A 100 8.32 16.00 -5.88
N LEU A 101 7.91 15.96 -7.15
CA LEU A 101 6.83 16.80 -7.71
C LEU A 101 5.48 16.05 -7.65
N ASN A 102 5.33 15.13 -6.71
CA ASN A 102 4.13 14.35 -6.57
C ASN A 102 2.88 15.22 -6.38
N THR A 103 1.78 14.80 -6.95
CA THR A 103 0.44 15.34 -6.70
C THR A 103 -0.32 14.49 -5.68
N PHE A 104 0.08 13.23 -5.54
CA PHE A 104 -0.43 12.31 -4.53
C PHE A 104 0.63 11.24 -4.21
N LEU A 105 0.80 10.93 -2.94
CA LEU A 105 1.70 9.91 -2.44
C LEU A 105 1.09 9.33 -1.16
N ASN A 106 0.81 8.02 -1.14
CA ASN A 106 0.23 7.38 0.03
C ASN A 106 0.46 5.86 0.05
N ALA A 107 0.13 5.24 1.17
CA ALA A 107 -0.14 3.82 1.32
C ALA A 107 -1.40 3.66 2.17
N MET A 108 -2.18 2.63 1.94
CA MET A 108 -3.47 2.44 2.62
C MET A 108 -3.77 0.96 2.81
N THR A 109 -4.03 0.57 4.05
CA THR A 109 -4.54 -0.75 4.42
C THR A 109 -6.05 -0.72 4.60
N TYR A 110 -6.73 -1.58 3.86
CA TYR A 110 -8.16 -1.84 3.93
C TYR A 110 -8.42 -3.23 4.53
N PRO A 111 -9.66 -3.58 4.89
CA PRO A 111 -9.96 -4.89 5.48
C PRO A 111 -9.55 -6.10 4.63
N ASP A 112 -9.42 -5.96 3.31
CA ASP A 112 -9.15 -7.07 2.39
C ASP A 112 -7.96 -6.86 1.45
N LYS A 113 -7.37 -5.67 1.47
CA LYS A 113 -6.27 -5.28 0.57
C LYS A 113 -5.39 -4.18 1.16
N THR A 114 -4.18 -4.09 0.64
CA THR A 114 -3.27 -2.96 0.88
C THR A 114 -2.85 -2.37 -0.47
N VAL A 115 -2.89 -1.06 -0.61
CA VAL A 115 -2.59 -0.36 -1.88
C VAL A 115 -1.57 0.75 -1.66
N TYR A 116 -0.75 0.96 -2.68
CA TYR A 116 0.34 1.94 -2.69
C TYR A 116 0.18 2.85 -3.92
N PRO A 117 -0.64 3.91 -3.83
CA PRO A 117 -0.89 4.84 -4.91
C PRO A 117 0.12 5.98 -4.94
N ILE A 118 0.52 6.37 -6.15
CA ILE A 118 1.28 7.59 -6.42
C ILE A 118 0.69 8.33 -7.61
N ALA A 119 0.87 9.64 -7.65
CA ALA A 119 0.55 10.45 -8.82
C ALA A 119 1.52 11.61 -9.00
N SER A 120 1.77 11.96 -10.27
CA SER A 120 2.57 13.13 -10.65
C SER A 120 2.20 13.61 -12.05
N CYS A 121 2.20 14.93 -12.24
CA CYS A 121 2.10 15.54 -13.58
C CYS A 121 3.42 15.53 -14.34
N ASN A 122 4.54 15.32 -13.66
CA ASN A 122 5.88 15.30 -14.28
C ASN A 122 6.28 13.86 -14.66
N ASP A 123 6.64 13.62 -15.92
CA ASP A 123 6.94 12.29 -16.44
C ASP A 123 8.15 11.63 -15.75
N THR A 124 9.21 12.39 -15.55
CA THR A 124 10.43 11.88 -14.91
C THR A 124 10.20 11.56 -13.45
N ASP A 125 9.51 12.45 -12.75
CA ASP A 125 9.13 12.24 -11.34
C ASP A 125 8.22 11.03 -11.18
N PHE A 126 7.20 10.89 -12.02
CA PHE A 126 6.30 9.73 -12.04
C PHE A 126 7.06 8.40 -12.21
N GLN A 127 8.01 8.35 -13.14
CA GLN A 127 8.83 7.15 -13.36
C GLN A 127 9.71 6.85 -12.14
N ASN A 128 10.31 7.87 -11.52
CA ASN A 128 11.11 7.71 -10.31
C ASN A 128 10.27 7.20 -9.13
N LEU A 129 9.08 7.78 -8.93
CA LEU A 129 8.14 7.34 -7.89
C LEU A 129 7.72 5.88 -8.09
N MET A 130 7.38 5.50 -9.33
CA MET A 130 7.08 4.12 -9.69
C MET A 130 8.24 3.17 -9.35
N ASP A 131 9.47 3.52 -9.72
CA ASP A 131 10.65 2.70 -9.49
C ASP A 131 10.89 2.48 -7.98
N VAL A 132 10.77 3.54 -7.17
CA VAL A 132 10.92 3.45 -5.72
C VAL A 132 9.82 2.59 -5.10
N TYR A 133 8.55 2.79 -5.47
CA TYR A 133 7.43 2.02 -4.91
C TYR A 133 7.46 0.55 -5.32
N MET A 134 7.82 0.26 -6.57
CA MET A 134 7.98 -1.13 -7.04
C MET A 134 9.10 -1.84 -6.29
N ASP A 135 10.24 -1.21 -6.09
CA ASP A 135 11.33 -1.83 -5.34
C ASP A 135 10.97 -1.98 -3.85
N ALA A 136 10.32 -0.99 -3.26
CA ALA A 136 9.87 -1.04 -1.87
C ALA A 136 8.95 -2.24 -1.60
N VAL A 137 7.93 -2.47 -2.44
CA VAL A 137 6.95 -3.54 -2.20
C VAL A 137 7.45 -4.94 -2.60
N PHE A 138 8.42 -5.05 -3.53
CA PHE A 138 8.93 -6.35 -3.97
C PHE A 138 10.25 -6.76 -3.30
N HIS A 139 11.03 -5.79 -2.81
CA HIS A 139 12.37 -6.03 -2.23
C HIS A 139 12.59 -5.26 -0.91
N PRO A 140 11.59 -5.27 0.02
CA PRO A 140 11.69 -4.49 1.26
C PRO A 140 12.77 -5.00 2.20
N ASN A 141 13.35 -4.10 2.98
CA ASN A 141 14.37 -4.43 3.95
C ASN A 141 13.81 -5.03 5.26
N ILE A 142 12.49 -5.02 5.47
CA ILE A 142 11.87 -5.59 6.67
C ILE A 142 12.29 -7.04 6.91
N GLY A 143 12.42 -7.85 5.88
CA GLY A 143 12.88 -9.25 5.99
C GLY A 143 14.35 -9.42 6.39
N LYS A 144 15.15 -8.35 6.45
CA LYS A 144 16.59 -8.36 6.77
C LYS A 144 16.90 -7.60 8.05
N GLU A 145 16.06 -6.63 8.43
CA GLU A 145 16.32 -5.68 9.51
C GLU A 145 15.17 -5.66 10.53
N LYS A 146 15.32 -6.44 11.59
CA LYS A 146 14.35 -6.46 12.70
C LYS A 146 14.01 -5.08 13.27
N LYS A 147 14.94 -4.12 13.21
CA LYS A 147 14.74 -2.76 13.73
C LYS A 147 13.57 -2.04 13.04
N ILE A 148 13.32 -2.34 11.77
CA ILE A 148 12.18 -1.77 11.04
C ILE A 148 10.87 -2.21 11.69
N PHE A 149 10.72 -3.51 12.01
CA PHE A 149 9.55 -4.00 12.72
C PHE A 149 9.41 -3.35 14.11
N MET A 150 10.51 -3.22 14.84
CA MET A 150 10.47 -2.60 16.18
C MET A 150 10.08 -1.12 16.12
N GLN A 151 10.49 -0.41 15.08
CA GLN A 151 10.14 1.00 14.88
C GLN A 151 8.66 1.15 14.46
N GLU A 152 8.24 0.43 13.42
CA GLU A 152 6.92 0.61 12.82
C GLU A 152 5.83 -0.18 13.56
N GLY A 153 6.10 -1.40 13.96
CA GLY A 153 5.14 -2.24 14.68
C GLY A 153 5.05 -1.89 16.15
N TRP A 154 5.89 -2.52 16.95
CA TRP A 154 5.98 -2.24 18.38
C TRP A 154 7.30 -2.72 19.01
N HIS A 155 7.66 -2.13 20.15
CA HIS A 155 8.76 -2.54 21.00
C HIS A 155 8.52 -2.12 22.45
N TYR A 156 9.28 -2.70 23.38
CA TYR A 156 9.35 -2.19 24.75
C TYR A 156 10.20 -0.93 24.81
N GLU A 157 9.73 0.09 25.49
CA GLU A 157 10.43 1.33 25.75
C GLU A 157 10.62 1.58 27.24
N LEU A 158 11.79 2.03 27.61
CA LEU A 158 12.14 2.46 28.96
C LEU A 158 12.82 3.83 28.86
N GLU A 159 12.07 4.89 29.19
CA GLU A 159 12.58 6.27 29.10
C GLU A 159 13.60 6.58 30.20
N GLU A 160 13.34 6.13 31.42
CA GLU A 160 14.19 6.35 32.57
C GLU A 160 14.56 5.01 33.22
N PRO A 161 15.81 4.85 33.78
CA PRO A 161 16.27 3.57 34.34
C PRO A 161 15.36 2.98 35.43
N GLU A 162 14.66 3.84 36.18
CA GLU A 162 13.74 3.46 37.24
C GLU A 162 12.26 3.60 36.82
N GLY A 163 12.01 3.88 35.51
CA GLY A 163 10.69 4.09 34.97
C GLY A 163 9.93 2.79 34.74
N GLU A 164 8.68 2.93 34.34
CA GLU A 164 7.86 1.80 33.88
C GLU A 164 8.20 1.45 32.43
N ILE A 165 8.23 0.15 32.15
CA ILE A 165 8.34 -0.33 30.77
C ILE A 165 7.00 -0.11 30.07
N THR A 166 7.04 0.58 28.93
CA THR A 166 5.87 0.87 28.10
C THR A 166 5.99 0.21 26.73
N TYR A 167 4.91 0.20 25.98
CA TYR A 167 4.90 -0.18 24.58
C TYR A 167 4.99 1.07 23.72
N ASN A 168 5.82 1.02 22.68
CA ASN A 168 5.96 2.08 21.69
C ASN A 168 6.11 1.49 20.29
N GLY A 169 5.76 2.24 19.26
CA GLY A 169 5.82 1.87 17.84
C GLY A 169 4.87 2.73 17.04
N VAL A 170 5.16 2.96 15.76
CA VAL A 170 4.36 3.88 14.93
C VAL A 170 2.92 3.37 14.82
N VAL A 171 2.72 2.15 14.31
CA VAL A 171 1.38 1.55 14.14
C VAL A 171 0.70 1.33 15.49
N TYR A 172 1.44 0.86 16.50
CA TYR A 172 0.88 0.71 17.85
C TYR A 172 0.30 2.02 18.40
N ASN A 173 1.06 3.11 18.29
CA ASN A 173 0.62 4.42 18.81
C ASN A 173 -0.53 4.99 17.97
N GLU A 174 -0.49 4.82 16.65
CA GLU A 174 -1.57 5.21 15.76
C GLU A 174 -2.90 4.52 16.14
N MET A 175 -2.88 3.20 16.25
CA MET A 175 -4.05 2.42 16.59
C MET A 175 -4.53 2.67 18.03
N LYS A 176 -3.63 2.91 18.97
CA LYS A 176 -4.00 3.39 20.31
C LYS A 176 -4.73 4.74 20.25
N GLY A 177 -4.32 5.62 19.34
CA GLY A 177 -5.03 6.87 19.06
C GLY A 177 -6.42 6.63 18.47
N VAL A 178 -6.55 5.75 17.46
CA VAL A 178 -7.84 5.37 16.86
C VAL A 178 -8.80 4.82 17.91
N PHE A 179 -8.36 3.87 18.73
CA PHE A 179 -9.19 3.23 19.78
C PHE A 179 -9.41 4.12 21.02
N SER A 180 -8.87 5.33 21.04
CA SER A 180 -9.26 6.34 22.05
C SER A 180 -10.62 6.99 21.73
N SER A 181 -11.15 6.85 20.51
CA SER A 181 -12.46 7.33 20.07
C SER A 181 -13.55 6.28 20.38
N PRO A 182 -14.60 6.64 21.13
CA PRO A 182 -15.75 5.73 21.36
C PRO A 182 -16.43 5.28 20.07
N GLU A 183 -16.46 6.14 19.06
CA GLU A 183 -17.05 5.84 17.76
C GLU A 183 -16.25 4.74 17.03
N SER A 184 -14.93 4.80 17.05
CA SER A 184 -14.05 3.79 16.44
C SER A 184 -14.21 2.44 17.16
N VAL A 185 -14.30 2.45 18.48
CA VAL A 185 -14.56 1.24 19.28
C VAL A 185 -15.90 0.63 18.93
N LEU A 186 -16.96 1.45 18.84
CA LEU A 186 -18.31 1.00 18.46
C LEU A 186 -18.31 0.41 17.05
N ASP A 187 -17.64 1.06 16.09
CA ASP A 187 -17.55 0.58 14.71
C ASP A 187 -16.87 -0.79 14.62
N SER A 188 -15.76 -0.98 15.33
CA SER A 188 -15.07 -2.27 15.44
C SER A 188 -15.98 -3.37 16.00
N TYR A 189 -16.75 -3.09 17.06
CA TYR A 189 -17.73 -4.04 17.60
C TYR A 189 -18.85 -4.37 16.62
N ILE A 190 -19.35 -3.39 15.89
CA ILE A 190 -20.38 -3.60 14.86
C ILE A 190 -19.84 -4.51 13.76
N HIS A 191 -18.63 -4.26 13.25
CA HIS A 191 -18.01 -5.08 12.21
C HIS A 191 -17.80 -6.52 12.68
N THR A 192 -17.28 -6.71 13.89
CA THR A 192 -17.11 -8.05 14.49
C THR A 192 -18.45 -8.79 14.64
N ALA A 193 -19.51 -8.09 15.05
CA ALA A 193 -20.83 -8.70 15.22
C ALA A 193 -21.51 -9.02 13.88
N MET A 194 -21.33 -8.17 12.87
CA MET A 194 -21.99 -8.33 11.56
C MET A 194 -21.26 -9.31 10.63
N PHE A 195 -19.93 -9.42 10.76
CA PHE A 195 -19.10 -10.21 9.84
C PHE A 195 -18.15 -11.19 10.55
N PRO A 196 -18.63 -11.99 11.52
CA PRO A 196 -17.78 -12.80 12.41
C PRO A 196 -16.93 -13.84 11.65
N ASP A 197 -17.36 -14.27 10.47
CA ASP A 197 -16.75 -15.34 9.70
C ASP A 197 -15.90 -14.85 8.53
N THR A 198 -15.58 -13.54 8.49
CA THR A 198 -14.82 -12.94 7.38
C THR A 198 -13.73 -12.00 7.88
N CYS A 199 -12.82 -11.61 7.00
CA CYS A 199 -11.79 -10.61 7.30
C CYS A 199 -12.36 -9.21 7.65
N TYR A 200 -13.63 -8.96 7.37
CA TYR A 200 -14.31 -7.71 7.75
C TYR A 200 -14.73 -7.66 9.22
N GLY A 201 -14.71 -8.81 9.92
CA GLY A 201 -15.01 -8.91 11.34
C GLY A 201 -13.78 -8.78 12.25
N VAL A 202 -12.59 -8.62 11.68
CA VAL A 202 -11.35 -8.38 12.41
C VAL A 202 -10.80 -6.98 12.14
N GLU A 203 -9.99 -6.45 13.03
CA GLU A 203 -9.39 -5.13 12.89
C GLU A 203 -8.13 -5.19 12.02
N SER A 204 -8.24 -4.81 10.76
CA SER A 204 -7.13 -4.87 9.81
C SER A 204 -5.99 -3.90 10.14
N GLY A 205 -6.32 -2.77 10.80
CA GLY A 205 -5.34 -1.82 11.30
C GLY A 205 -4.57 -2.32 12.53
N GLY A 206 -5.16 -3.27 13.24
CA GLY A 206 -4.62 -3.86 14.45
C GLY A 206 -5.24 -3.30 15.74
N ASP A 207 -5.67 -4.20 16.62
CA ASP A 207 -6.04 -3.84 17.98
C ASP A 207 -4.75 -3.66 18.81
N PRO A 208 -4.57 -2.57 19.56
CA PRO A 208 -3.38 -2.36 20.39
C PRO A 208 -3.04 -3.51 21.34
N GLU A 209 -4.06 -4.22 21.87
CA GLU A 209 -3.86 -5.38 22.74
C GLU A 209 -3.38 -6.62 21.99
N ASP A 210 -3.65 -6.69 20.69
CA ASP A 210 -3.23 -7.79 19.83
C ASP A 210 -1.91 -7.51 19.11
N ILE A 211 -1.64 -6.26 18.71
CA ILE A 211 -0.40 -5.83 18.06
C ILE A 211 0.82 -6.27 18.88
N VAL A 212 0.77 -6.10 20.20
CA VAL A 212 1.89 -6.43 21.11
C VAL A 212 2.15 -7.94 21.27
N LYS A 213 1.31 -8.80 20.69
CA LYS A 213 1.52 -10.26 20.64
C LYS A 213 2.37 -10.69 19.45
N LEU A 214 2.56 -9.80 18.46
CA LEU A 214 3.39 -10.11 17.30
C LEU A 214 4.87 -10.20 17.68
N THR A 215 5.55 -11.11 17.03
CA THR A 215 7.01 -11.26 17.07
C THR A 215 7.57 -11.17 15.67
N TYR A 216 8.80 -10.64 15.57
CA TYR A 216 9.51 -10.61 14.29
C TYR A 216 9.97 -11.99 13.85
#